data_5573b04e1cec0392a19aa4cc91c9d35f
#
_entry.id   5573b04e1cec0392a19aa4cc91c9d35f
#
_cell.length_a   1.000
_cell.length_b   1.000
_cell.length_c   1.000
_cell.angle_alpha   90.00
_cell.angle_beta   90.00
_cell.angle_gamma   90.00
#
_symmetry.space_group_name_H-M   'P 1'
#
loop_
_entity.id
_entity.type
_entity.pdbx_description
1 polymer ?
#
loop_
_entity_poly.entity_id
_entity_poly.type
_entity_poly.pdbx_seq_one_letter_code
_entity_poly.pdbx_strand_id
1 'polypeptide(L)'
;PDNDPNGAWINDNPSAKSGNMKTGYFGVTNPYTNKVDYPPVGMFWRFSQNTIQKHIDEGRICFKKEHKDNERGFIYKRYLKDLKTTQKTFDSLIFSDNCYMNQAATKELLNLGMGEYFTYPKGVEFMKKIILHSTTPNEGDIILDFFAGSGTTVHAVMELNAEDKGNREFILVQIDEEIKEDESAYDFCKKELKSAKPVISDITIERVKRAAQKISQLSKDSGLDLGFKVYTLQDKVQIINDKEEITLFNRSDLTPFDKALNLALQCGKTLNQALEIIIKDKLYKCEDAYFCIVCDEEAQEYLAKSKNEMIFLDGYEEIDLEAFLNLNASFKERLSVVY
;
A
#
# COMPACT_ATOMS: atom_id res chain seq x y z
N PRO A 1 -23.14 -22.86 -25.05
CA PRO A 1 -21.82 -23.43 -25.25
C PRO A 1 -21.95 -24.48 -26.34
N ASP A 2 -21.33 -24.18 -27.49
CA ASP A 2 -21.16 -25.17 -28.54
C ASP A 2 -20.02 -26.08 -28.06
N ASN A 3 -20.13 -27.34 -28.00
CA ASN A 3 -19.07 -28.26 -27.60
C ASN A 3 -17.87 -28.18 -28.57
N ASP A 4 -17.22 -26.99 -28.65
CA ASP A 4 -16.05 -26.76 -29.51
C ASP A 4 -14.88 -27.61 -28.99
N PRO A 5 -14.29 -28.48 -29.85
CA PRO A 5 -13.20 -29.38 -29.44
C PRO A 5 -11.96 -28.64 -28.97
N ASN A 6 -11.81 -27.34 -29.32
CA ASN A 6 -10.70 -26.49 -28.90
C ASN A 6 -10.94 -25.83 -27.55
N GLY A 7 -12.09 -26.02 -26.92
CA GLY A 7 -12.46 -25.49 -25.61
C GLY A 7 -13.24 -24.17 -25.67
N ALA A 8 -13.38 -23.53 -24.51
CA ALA A 8 -14.13 -22.31 -24.37
C ALA A 8 -13.53 -21.16 -25.21
N TRP A 9 -14.40 -20.37 -25.83
CA TRP A 9 -14.01 -19.28 -26.71
C TRP A 9 -14.97 -18.09 -26.64
N ILE A 10 -14.52 -16.95 -27.13
CA ILE A 10 -15.32 -15.75 -27.36
C ILE A 10 -15.20 -15.30 -28.82
N ASN A 11 -16.26 -14.66 -29.35
CA ASN A 11 -16.18 -13.97 -30.63
C ASN A 11 -15.39 -12.68 -30.43
N ASP A 12 -14.16 -12.64 -30.96
CA ASP A 12 -13.26 -11.51 -30.83
C ASP A 12 -13.27 -10.62 -32.06
N ASN A 13 -12.77 -9.40 -31.92
CA ASN A 13 -12.60 -8.49 -33.06
C ASN A 13 -11.37 -8.95 -33.89
N PRO A 14 -11.56 -9.36 -35.15
CA PRO A 14 -10.45 -9.79 -36.00
C PRO A 14 -9.60 -8.66 -36.56
N SER A 15 -9.96 -7.39 -36.31
CA SER A 15 -9.28 -6.22 -36.86
C SER A 15 -8.64 -5.35 -35.77
N ALA A 16 -7.53 -4.69 -36.07
CA ALA A 16 -6.82 -3.78 -35.20
C ALA A 16 -6.28 -2.59 -36.01
N LYS A 17 -6.01 -1.47 -35.32
CA LYS A 17 -5.33 -0.30 -35.93
C LYS A 17 -3.87 -0.57 -36.27
N SER A 18 -3.22 -1.47 -35.52
CA SER A 18 -1.87 -1.92 -35.79
C SER A 18 -1.85 -2.91 -36.96
N GLY A 19 -1.09 -2.63 -38.01
CA GLY A 19 -0.96 -3.44 -39.20
C GLY A 19 -0.48 -2.63 -40.39
N ASN A 20 -0.46 -3.26 -41.56
CA ASN A 20 -0.13 -2.57 -42.82
C ASN A 20 -1.02 -3.01 -43.97
N MET A 21 -1.12 -2.18 -44.99
CA MET A 21 -1.94 -2.40 -46.17
C MET A 21 -1.57 -3.67 -46.95
N LYS A 22 -0.31 -4.03 -47.02
CA LYS A 22 0.15 -5.14 -47.89
C LYS A 22 -0.23 -6.51 -47.33
N THR A 23 -0.25 -6.66 -46.01
CA THR A 23 -0.47 -7.97 -45.38
C THR A 23 -1.78 -8.09 -44.63
N GLY A 24 -2.35 -6.98 -44.17
CA GLY A 24 -3.53 -6.98 -43.30
C GLY A 24 -4.81 -6.42 -43.94
N TYR A 25 -4.76 -5.85 -45.15
CA TYR A 25 -5.95 -5.32 -45.81
C TYR A 25 -6.26 -6.17 -47.08
N PHE A 26 -7.19 -7.11 -46.95
CA PHE A 26 -7.64 -7.98 -48.04
C PHE A 26 -9.07 -8.46 -47.77
N GLY A 27 -9.75 -8.88 -48.81
CA GLY A 27 -11.09 -9.42 -48.71
C GLY A 27 -11.09 -10.87 -48.22
N VAL A 28 -11.97 -11.16 -47.27
CA VAL A 28 -12.26 -12.51 -46.79
C VAL A 28 -13.63 -12.95 -47.33
N THR A 29 -13.63 -13.88 -48.26
CA THR A 29 -14.86 -14.37 -48.90
C THR A 29 -15.51 -15.50 -48.10
N ASN A 30 -16.77 -15.33 -47.75
CA ASN A 30 -17.58 -16.37 -47.13
C ASN A 30 -17.95 -17.42 -48.19
N PRO A 31 -17.58 -18.70 -48.05
CA PRO A 31 -17.82 -19.74 -49.04
C PRO A 31 -19.32 -20.13 -49.19
N TYR A 32 -20.17 -19.82 -48.23
CA TYR A 32 -21.58 -20.13 -48.25
C TYR A 32 -22.46 -19.03 -48.88
N THR A 33 -22.06 -17.78 -48.72
CA THR A 33 -22.88 -16.62 -49.12
C THR A 33 -22.23 -15.76 -50.21
N ASN A 34 -20.97 -16.07 -50.58
CA ASN A 34 -20.12 -15.28 -51.48
C ASN A 34 -19.90 -13.83 -51.06
N LYS A 35 -20.27 -13.46 -49.84
CA LYS A 35 -19.99 -12.14 -49.28
C LYS A 35 -18.49 -11.97 -49.02
N VAL A 36 -17.98 -10.81 -49.40
CA VAL A 36 -16.57 -10.44 -49.14
C VAL A 36 -16.54 -9.39 -48.05
N ASP A 37 -15.89 -9.74 -46.93
CA ASP A 37 -15.67 -8.81 -45.82
C ASP A 37 -14.28 -8.24 -45.88
N TYR A 38 -14.18 -6.92 -45.65
CA TYR A 38 -12.93 -6.19 -45.51
C TYR A 38 -12.80 -5.66 -44.08
N PRO A 39 -11.58 -5.38 -43.62
CA PRO A 39 -11.43 -4.69 -42.34
C PRO A 39 -12.04 -3.29 -42.41
N PRO A 40 -12.56 -2.73 -41.32
CA PRO A 40 -13.04 -1.35 -41.28
C PRO A 40 -11.97 -0.35 -41.74
N VAL A 41 -12.40 0.80 -42.26
CA VAL A 41 -11.51 1.86 -42.73
C VAL A 41 -10.51 2.23 -41.63
N GLY A 42 -9.22 2.25 -41.98
CA GLY A 42 -8.12 2.54 -41.03
C GLY A 42 -7.76 1.37 -40.10
N MET A 43 -8.31 0.17 -40.35
CA MET A 43 -7.97 -1.05 -39.62
C MET A 43 -7.47 -2.14 -40.55
N PHE A 44 -6.84 -3.15 -39.95
CA PHE A 44 -6.23 -4.28 -40.65
C PHE A 44 -6.62 -5.56 -39.95
N TRP A 45 -6.72 -6.69 -40.70
CA TRP A 45 -6.90 -7.99 -40.08
C TRP A 45 -5.74 -8.32 -39.14
N ARG A 46 -6.03 -9.00 -38.03
CA ARG A 46 -5.02 -9.52 -37.08
C ARG A 46 -4.31 -10.77 -37.60
N PHE A 47 -4.65 -11.21 -38.80
CA PHE A 47 -4.05 -12.30 -39.54
C PHE A 47 -3.71 -11.84 -40.98
N SER A 48 -2.75 -12.49 -41.61
CA SER A 48 -2.36 -12.20 -42.98
C SER A 48 -3.06 -13.12 -43.97
N GLN A 49 -3.05 -12.76 -45.26
CA GLN A 49 -3.57 -13.60 -46.32
C GLN A 49 -2.92 -14.99 -46.36
N ASN A 50 -1.61 -15.05 -46.02
CA ASN A 50 -0.88 -16.31 -45.98
C ASN A 50 -1.22 -17.20 -44.77
N THR A 51 -1.78 -16.63 -43.73
CA THR A 51 -2.10 -17.33 -42.47
C THR A 51 -3.61 -17.63 -42.32
N ILE A 52 -4.45 -17.05 -43.16
CA ILE A 52 -5.91 -17.21 -43.04
C ILE A 52 -6.34 -18.67 -43.10
N GLN A 53 -5.76 -19.49 -44.01
CA GLN A 53 -6.11 -20.88 -44.12
C GLN A 53 -5.82 -21.63 -42.83
N LYS A 54 -4.67 -21.38 -42.22
CA LYS A 54 -4.34 -21.95 -40.91
C LYS A 54 -5.38 -21.59 -39.84
N HIS A 55 -5.87 -20.34 -39.81
CA HIS A 55 -6.91 -19.93 -38.85
C HIS A 55 -8.26 -20.61 -39.14
N ILE A 56 -8.55 -20.92 -40.40
CA ILE A 56 -9.75 -21.70 -40.78
C ILE A 56 -9.61 -23.16 -40.33
N ASP A 57 -8.49 -23.78 -40.61
CA ASP A 57 -8.20 -25.19 -40.28
C ASP A 57 -8.15 -25.41 -38.75
N GLU A 58 -7.64 -24.42 -37.99
CA GLU A 58 -7.67 -24.42 -36.54
C GLU A 58 -9.04 -24.08 -35.93
N GLY A 59 -10.06 -23.82 -36.74
CA GLY A 59 -11.41 -23.46 -36.29
C GLY A 59 -11.49 -22.05 -35.65
N ARG A 60 -10.48 -21.19 -35.85
CA ARG A 60 -10.51 -19.80 -35.38
C ARG A 60 -11.37 -18.89 -36.23
N ILE A 61 -11.40 -19.13 -37.55
CA ILE A 61 -12.31 -18.45 -38.48
C ILE A 61 -13.41 -19.44 -38.85
N CYS A 62 -14.64 -19.11 -38.45
CA CYS A 62 -15.82 -19.92 -38.75
C CYS A 62 -16.78 -19.09 -39.58
N PHE A 63 -17.02 -19.52 -40.82
CA PHE A 63 -17.97 -18.86 -41.72
C PHE A 63 -19.42 -19.14 -41.32
N LYS A 64 -20.22 -18.09 -41.35
CA LYS A 64 -21.67 -18.18 -41.09
C LYS A 64 -22.39 -18.66 -42.35
N LYS A 65 -23.28 -19.60 -42.20
CA LYS A 65 -24.17 -20.05 -43.31
C LYS A 65 -25.20 -18.99 -43.72
N GLU A 66 -25.63 -18.20 -42.70
CA GLU A 66 -26.56 -17.11 -42.87
C GLU A 66 -26.07 -15.91 -42.04
N HIS A 67 -26.25 -14.70 -42.54
CA HIS A 67 -25.93 -13.45 -41.86
C HIS A 67 -26.70 -12.30 -42.51
N LYS A 68 -26.91 -11.22 -41.77
CA LYS A 68 -27.49 -9.97 -42.32
C LYS A 68 -26.42 -9.22 -43.16
N ASP A 69 -26.88 -8.34 -44.04
CA ASP A 69 -25.99 -7.56 -44.91
C ASP A 69 -24.98 -6.68 -44.15
N ASN A 70 -25.37 -6.16 -42.99
CA ASN A 70 -24.55 -5.35 -42.13
C ASN A 70 -23.69 -6.16 -41.15
N GLU A 71 -23.82 -7.48 -41.12
CA GLU A 71 -23.03 -8.35 -40.28
C GLU A 71 -21.84 -8.93 -41.05
N ARG A 72 -20.73 -9.16 -40.36
CA ARG A 72 -19.58 -9.89 -40.90
C ARG A 72 -19.96 -11.34 -41.13
N GLY A 73 -19.58 -11.90 -42.30
CA GLY A 73 -19.90 -13.24 -42.72
C GLY A 73 -19.14 -14.36 -42.01
N PHE A 74 -18.28 -14.02 -41.04
CA PHE A 74 -17.53 -14.97 -40.25
C PHE A 74 -17.39 -14.56 -38.78
N ILE A 75 -17.15 -15.56 -37.92
CA ILE A 75 -16.78 -15.42 -36.50
C ILE A 75 -15.28 -15.59 -36.38
N TYR A 76 -14.61 -14.77 -35.59
CA TYR A 76 -13.23 -14.94 -35.22
C TYR A 76 -13.16 -15.39 -33.76
N LYS A 77 -12.80 -16.65 -33.51
CA LYS A 77 -12.74 -17.25 -32.19
C LYS A 77 -11.40 -17.00 -31.54
N ARG A 78 -11.43 -16.46 -30.29
CA ARG A 78 -10.31 -16.45 -29.39
C ARG A 78 -10.57 -17.43 -28.27
N TYR A 79 -9.70 -18.44 -28.17
CA TYR A 79 -9.86 -19.52 -27.20
C TYR A 79 -9.23 -19.13 -25.86
N LEU A 80 -9.84 -19.63 -24.77
CA LEU A 80 -9.33 -19.42 -23.41
C LEU A 80 -7.89 -19.93 -23.25
N LYS A 81 -7.57 -21.07 -23.86
CA LYS A 81 -6.24 -21.69 -23.84
C LYS A 81 -5.12 -20.83 -24.46
N ASP A 82 -5.47 -19.86 -25.31
CA ASP A 82 -4.51 -18.98 -25.99
C ASP A 82 -4.22 -17.69 -25.23
N LEU A 83 -4.90 -17.46 -24.13
CA LEU A 83 -4.66 -16.27 -23.31
C LEU A 83 -3.30 -16.42 -22.59
N LYS A 84 -2.46 -15.41 -22.74
CA LYS A 84 -1.18 -15.33 -22.00
C LYS A 84 -1.40 -15.20 -20.49
N THR A 85 -2.55 -14.66 -20.10
CA THR A 85 -2.98 -14.51 -18.73
C THR A 85 -4.51 -14.66 -18.68
N THR A 86 -5.01 -15.30 -17.65
CA THR A 86 -6.45 -15.40 -17.36
C THR A 86 -6.96 -14.21 -16.57
N GLN A 87 -6.07 -13.31 -16.16
CA GLN A 87 -6.43 -12.09 -15.43
C GLN A 87 -7.08 -11.06 -16.35
N LYS A 88 -8.21 -10.54 -15.92
CA LYS A 88 -8.87 -9.41 -16.56
C LYS A 88 -8.18 -8.13 -16.15
N THR A 89 -7.84 -7.26 -17.10
CA THR A 89 -7.34 -5.93 -16.81
C THR A 89 -8.33 -5.20 -15.89
N PHE A 90 -7.80 -4.56 -14.85
CA PHE A 90 -8.61 -3.74 -13.97
C PHE A 90 -9.22 -2.57 -14.76
N ASP A 91 -10.53 -2.44 -14.66
CA ASP A 91 -11.27 -1.38 -15.33
C ASP A 91 -11.42 -0.19 -14.40
N SER A 92 -11.12 1.02 -14.88
CA SER A 92 -11.34 2.25 -14.12
C SER A 92 -12.81 2.52 -13.83
N LEU A 93 -13.71 1.92 -14.61
CA LEU A 93 -15.15 1.95 -14.37
C LEU A 93 -15.53 0.77 -13.47
N ILE A 94 -15.45 0.98 -12.16
CA ILE A 94 -15.93 0.03 -11.16
C ILE A 94 -17.45 0.17 -11.07
N PHE A 95 -18.14 -0.85 -11.54
CA PHE A 95 -19.59 -0.82 -11.63
C PHE A 95 -20.28 -0.84 -10.27
N SER A 96 -21.49 -0.34 -10.32
CA SER A 96 -22.56 -0.26 -9.35
C SER A 96 -22.92 -1.58 -8.67
N ASP A 97 -21.93 -2.30 -8.15
CA ASP A 97 -22.18 -3.28 -7.13
C ASP A 97 -22.41 -2.54 -5.82
N ASN A 98 -23.47 -2.90 -5.11
CA ASN A 98 -23.85 -2.23 -3.86
C ASN A 98 -22.74 -2.25 -2.80
N CYS A 99 -21.81 -3.20 -2.86
CA CYS A 99 -20.67 -3.29 -1.94
C CYS A 99 -19.66 -2.12 -2.09
N TYR A 100 -19.64 -1.43 -3.23
CA TYR A 100 -18.76 -0.27 -3.47
C TYR A 100 -19.42 1.08 -3.19
N MET A 101 -20.68 1.09 -2.81
CA MET A 101 -21.43 2.32 -2.55
C MET A 101 -21.16 2.88 -1.14
N ASN A 102 -21.35 4.20 -0.99
CA ASN A 102 -21.20 4.87 0.31
C ASN A 102 -22.08 4.29 1.42
N GLN A 103 -23.25 3.75 1.08
CA GLN A 103 -24.13 3.08 2.06
C GLN A 103 -23.47 1.83 2.66
N ALA A 104 -22.71 1.06 1.87
CA ALA A 104 -21.96 -0.08 2.38
C ALA A 104 -20.86 0.40 3.35
N ALA A 105 -20.13 1.45 2.99
CA ALA A 105 -19.11 2.04 3.83
C ALA A 105 -19.64 2.53 5.18
N THR A 106 -20.82 3.17 5.19
CA THR A 106 -21.47 3.58 6.43
C THR A 106 -21.88 2.38 7.29
N LYS A 107 -22.41 1.30 6.68
CA LYS A 107 -22.74 0.06 7.40
C LYS A 107 -21.51 -0.62 7.99
N GLU A 108 -20.38 -0.57 7.32
CA GLU A 108 -19.10 -1.09 7.83
C GLU A 108 -18.69 -0.38 9.12
N LEU A 109 -18.77 0.96 9.15
CA LEU A 109 -18.52 1.74 10.39
C LEU A 109 -19.54 1.45 11.48
N LEU A 110 -20.83 1.33 11.13
CA LEU A 110 -21.87 0.94 12.09
C LEU A 110 -21.56 -0.42 12.72
N ASN A 111 -21.12 -1.40 11.93
CA ASN A 111 -20.73 -2.73 12.41
C ASN A 111 -19.48 -2.73 13.30
N LEU A 112 -18.71 -1.65 13.29
CA LEU A 112 -17.61 -1.40 14.21
C LEU A 112 -18.05 -0.54 15.42
N GLY A 113 -19.34 -0.17 15.51
CA GLY A 113 -19.84 0.74 16.52
C GLY A 113 -19.35 2.19 16.37
N MET A 114 -19.07 2.62 15.14
CA MET A 114 -18.49 3.95 14.84
C MET A 114 -19.25 4.74 13.77
N GLY A 115 -20.48 4.31 13.45
CA GLY A 115 -21.24 4.85 12.30
C GLY A 115 -21.59 6.33 12.36
N GLU A 116 -21.62 6.91 13.57
CA GLU A 116 -22.00 8.30 13.80
C GLU A 116 -20.80 9.25 13.93
N TYR A 117 -19.57 8.70 13.91
CA TYR A 117 -18.36 9.47 14.25
C TYR A 117 -17.54 9.90 13.04
N PHE A 118 -17.91 9.47 11.83
CA PHE A 118 -17.22 9.89 10.61
C PHE A 118 -18.19 9.97 9.43
N THR A 119 -18.20 11.11 8.74
CA THR A 119 -19.02 11.35 7.55
C THR A 119 -18.29 10.91 6.28
N TYR A 120 -19.02 10.30 5.35
CA TYR A 120 -18.52 9.89 4.02
C TYR A 120 -17.29 8.95 4.03
N PRO A 121 -17.31 7.85 4.81
CA PRO A 121 -16.22 6.88 4.78
C PRO A 121 -16.10 6.25 3.40
N LYS A 122 -14.91 5.82 3.04
CA LYS A 122 -14.72 4.93 1.89
C LYS A 122 -15.04 3.49 2.28
N GLY A 123 -15.51 2.68 1.32
CA GLY A 123 -15.84 1.27 1.56
C GLY A 123 -14.58 0.41 1.59
N VAL A 124 -14.54 -0.56 2.50
CA VAL A 124 -13.44 -1.52 2.62
C VAL A 124 -13.29 -2.34 1.33
N GLU A 125 -14.39 -2.87 0.79
CA GLU A 125 -14.38 -3.67 -0.43
C GLU A 125 -13.85 -2.87 -1.65
N PHE A 126 -14.13 -1.56 -1.70
CA PHE A 126 -13.57 -0.70 -2.73
C PHE A 126 -12.05 -0.57 -2.61
N MET A 127 -11.55 -0.34 -1.40
CA MET A 127 -10.11 -0.22 -1.14
C MET A 127 -9.40 -1.57 -1.34
N LYS A 128 -9.99 -2.68 -0.90
CA LYS A 128 -9.48 -4.03 -1.16
C LYS A 128 -9.29 -4.28 -2.66
N LYS A 129 -10.28 -3.86 -3.47
CA LYS A 129 -10.22 -4.01 -4.92
C LYS A 129 -9.03 -3.27 -5.54
N ILE A 130 -8.75 -2.05 -5.09
CA ILE A 130 -7.62 -1.25 -5.56
C ILE A 130 -6.30 -1.90 -5.13
N ILE A 131 -6.17 -2.24 -3.84
CA ILE A 131 -4.96 -2.80 -3.27
C ILE A 131 -4.63 -4.15 -3.91
N LEU A 132 -5.61 -5.03 -4.07
CA LEU A 132 -5.44 -6.34 -4.68
C LEU A 132 -4.89 -6.28 -6.12
N HIS A 133 -5.26 -5.23 -6.89
CA HIS A 133 -4.79 -5.06 -8.27
C HIS A 133 -3.45 -4.28 -8.37
N SER A 134 -3.00 -3.69 -7.29
CA SER A 134 -1.79 -2.87 -7.26
C SER A 134 -0.63 -3.53 -6.52
N THR A 135 -0.89 -4.63 -5.80
CA THR A 135 0.09 -5.27 -4.92
C THR A 135 0.13 -6.78 -5.12
N THR A 136 1.23 -7.37 -4.68
CA THR A 136 1.42 -8.83 -4.63
C THR A 136 1.39 -9.32 -3.18
N PRO A 137 0.67 -10.40 -2.84
CA PRO A 137 0.45 -10.79 -1.44
C PRO A 137 1.71 -10.96 -0.59
N ASN A 138 2.79 -11.51 -1.16
CA ASN A 138 3.95 -11.99 -0.40
C ASN A 138 5.24 -11.19 -0.66
N GLU A 139 5.17 -10.01 -1.27
CA GLU A 139 6.35 -9.20 -1.60
C GLU A 139 6.63 -8.08 -0.60
N GLY A 140 5.80 -7.94 0.44
CA GLY A 140 5.97 -6.89 1.45
C GLY A 140 5.70 -5.50 0.90
N ASP A 141 4.76 -5.38 -0.04
CA ASP A 141 4.36 -4.09 -0.62
C ASP A 141 3.84 -3.14 0.46
N ILE A 142 4.27 -1.88 0.40
CA ILE A 142 3.87 -0.83 1.35
C ILE A 142 2.77 0.03 0.74
N ILE A 143 1.64 0.10 1.41
CA ILE A 143 0.52 0.96 1.02
C ILE A 143 0.58 2.27 1.80
N LEU A 144 0.75 3.38 1.09
CA LEU A 144 0.82 4.71 1.68
C LEU A 144 -0.46 5.50 1.38
N ASP A 145 -1.11 5.97 2.44
CA ASP A 145 -2.30 6.82 2.36
C ASP A 145 -2.05 8.14 3.12
N PHE A 146 -1.97 9.25 2.39
CA PHE A 146 -1.69 10.57 2.94
C PHE A 146 -2.91 11.24 3.58
N PHE A 147 -4.10 10.70 3.38
CA PHE A 147 -5.35 11.25 3.86
C PHE A 147 -6.19 10.15 4.48
N ALA A 148 -5.65 9.58 5.58
CA ALA A 148 -6.19 8.40 6.19
C ALA A 148 -7.68 8.47 6.54
N GLY A 149 -8.18 9.65 6.85
CA GLY A 149 -9.57 9.89 7.19
C GLY A 149 -10.05 8.92 8.28
N SER A 150 -11.04 8.09 7.96
CA SER A 150 -11.51 7.08 8.92
C SER A 150 -10.64 5.80 9.00
N GLY A 151 -9.51 5.70 8.31
CA GLY A 151 -8.64 4.52 8.34
C GLY A 151 -9.12 3.32 7.52
N THR A 152 -9.90 3.54 6.46
CA THR A 152 -10.42 2.46 5.61
C THR A 152 -9.31 1.67 4.92
N THR A 153 -8.25 2.35 4.49
CA THR A 153 -7.12 1.72 3.78
C THR A 153 -6.47 0.62 4.62
N VAL A 154 -6.19 0.90 5.89
CA VAL A 154 -5.61 -0.12 6.80
C VAL A 154 -6.57 -1.26 7.06
N HIS A 155 -7.86 -0.97 7.28
CA HIS A 155 -8.87 -2.02 7.44
C HIS A 155 -8.86 -2.97 6.23
N ALA A 156 -8.79 -2.42 5.01
CA ALA A 156 -8.71 -3.20 3.78
C ALA A 156 -7.40 -4.02 3.66
N VAL A 157 -6.26 -3.44 4.05
CA VAL A 157 -4.97 -4.17 4.06
C VAL A 157 -5.01 -5.34 5.02
N MET A 158 -5.49 -5.12 6.25
CA MET A 158 -5.59 -6.17 7.27
C MET A 158 -6.53 -7.31 6.83
N GLU A 159 -7.68 -6.98 6.23
CA GLU A 159 -8.59 -8.00 5.70
C GLU A 159 -7.97 -8.78 4.55
N LEU A 160 -7.30 -8.11 3.58
CA LEU A 160 -6.63 -8.79 2.48
C LEU A 160 -5.53 -9.72 2.97
N ASN A 161 -4.68 -9.28 3.90
CA ASN A 161 -3.63 -10.12 4.47
C ASN A 161 -4.21 -11.34 5.20
N ALA A 162 -5.38 -11.18 5.86
CA ALA A 162 -6.08 -12.30 6.47
C ALA A 162 -6.68 -13.28 5.45
N GLU A 163 -7.16 -12.79 4.30
CA GLU A 163 -7.79 -13.59 3.25
C GLU A 163 -6.77 -14.37 2.40
N ASP A 164 -5.68 -13.71 1.99
CA ASP A 164 -4.70 -14.29 1.07
C ASP A 164 -3.36 -14.65 1.72
N LYS A 165 -3.25 -14.50 3.05
CA LYS A 165 -2.03 -14.71 3.86
C LYS A 165 -0.87 -13.84 3.41
N GLY A 166 -1.19 -12.65 2.94
CA GLY A 166 -0.23 -11.66 2.50
C GLY A 166 0.50 -10.99 3.66
N ASN A 167 1.58 -10.30 3.32
CA ASN A 167 2.42 -9.55 4.26
C ASN A 167 2.53 -8.07 3.85
N ARG A 168 1.49 -7.50 3.26
CA ARG A 168 1.44 -6.07 2.92
C ARG A 168 1.55 -5.23 4.17
N GLU A 169 2.34 -4.17 4.08
CA GLU A 169 2.51 -3.17 5.12
C GLU A 169 1.72 -1.90 4.78
N PHE A 170 1.54 -1.01 5.75
CA PHE A 170 0.84 0.26 5.53
C PHE A 170 1.46 1.42 6.28
N ILE A 171 1.34 2.60 5.69
CA ILE A 171 1.65 3.88 6.31
C ILE A 171 0.45 4.80 6.11
N LEU A 172 -0.15 5.25 7.20
CA LEU A 172 -1.21 6.26 7.18
C LEU A 172 -0.70 7.59 7.69
N VAL A 173 -1.07 8.65 6.99
CA VAL A 173 -0.83 10.02 7.45
C VAL A 173 -2.17 10.73 7.60
N GLN A 174 -2.39 11.33 8.75
CA GLN A 174 -3.57 12.16 9.04
C GLN A 174 -3.10 13.46 9.68
N ILE A 175 -3.53 14.57 9.10
CA ILE A 175 -3.30 15.89 9.70
C ILE A 175 -4.07 16.04 11.01
N ASP A 176 -3.59 16.90 11.90
CA ASP A 176 -4.20 17.20 13.20
C ASP A 176 -5.43 18.11 13.00
N GLU A 177 -6.50 17.56 12.41
CA GLU A 177 -7.76 18.23 12.18
C GLU A 177 -8.67 18.08 13.39
N GLU A 178 -9.00 19.21 14.03
CA GLU A 178 -9.84 19.24 15.22
C GLU A 178 -11.29 18.93 14.90
N ILE A 179 -11.91 18.10 15.73
CA ILE A 179 -13.34 17.78 15.65
C ILE A 179 -14.10 18.87 16.39
N LYS A 180 -15.17 19.37 15.78
CA LYS A 180 -16.00 20.42 16.37
C LYS A 180 -16.79 19.89 17.57
N GLU A 181 -16.96 20.76 18.59
CA GLU A 181 -17.63 20.40 19.84
C GLU A 181 -19.11 20.01 19.70
N ASP A 182 -19.76 20.43 18.61
CA ASP A 182 -21.15 20.11 18.30
C ASP A 182 -21.32 18.78 17.54
N GLU A 183 -20.24 18.10 17.23
CA GLU A 183 -20.25 16.80 16.52
C GLU A 183 -20.27 15.63 17.53
N SER A 184 -21.01 14.56 17.23
CA SER A 184 -21.06 13.34 18.05
C SER A 184 -19.67 12.70 18.23
N ALA A 185 -18.80 12.85 17.25
CA ALA A 185 -17.42 12.38 17.28
C ALA A 185 -16.59 13.05 18.37
N TYR A 186 -16.85 14.34 18.68
CA TYR A 186 -16.15 15.06 19.76
C TYR A 186 -16.43 14.41 21.12
N ASP A 187 -17.67 14.19 21.43
CA ASP A 187 -18.10 13.56 22.69
C ASP A 187 -17.51 12.15 22.83
N PHE A 188 -17.51 11.39 21.75
CA PHE A 188 -16.89 10.06 21.70
C PHE A 188 -15.40 10.12 22.01
N CYS A 189 -14.65 10.95 21.31
CA CYS A 189 -13.21 11.11 21.54
C CYS A 189 -12.92 11.60 22.97
N LYS A 190 -13.69 12.56 23.47
CA LYS A 190 -13.50 13.13 24.81
C LYS A 190 -13.84 12.17 25.93
N LYS A 191 -15.00 11.50 25.83
CA LYS A 191 -15.58 10.69 26.91
C LYS A 191 -15.09 9.25 26.89
N GLU A 192 -15.01 8.63 25.71
CA GLU A 192 -14.66 7.22 25.57
C GLU A 192 -13.16 7.02 25.32
N LEU A 193 -12.57 7.78 24.39
CA LEU A 193 -11.16 7.63 24.07
C LEU A 193 -10.22 8.42 25.00
N LYS A 194 -10.79 9.31 25.86
CA LYS A 194 -10.03 10.16 26.79
C LYS A 194 -9.05 11.10 26.10
N SER A 195 -9.34 11.48 24.86
CA SER A 195 -8.49 12.44 24.13
C SER A 195 -8.47 13.79 24.84
N ALA A 196 -7.30 14.34 25.03
CA ALA A 196 -7.13 15.71 25.55
C ALA A 196 -7.63 16.74 24.53
N LYS A 197 -7.34 16.51 23.25
CA LYS A 197 -7.74 17.31 22.11
C LYS A 197 -8.35 16.40 21.04
N PRO A 198 -9.69 16.32 20.92
CA PRO A 198 -10.36 15.50 19.93
C PRO A 198 -10.00 15.88 18.50
N VAL A 199 -9.44 14.93 17.75
CA VAL A 199 -8.97 15.10 16.37
C VAL A 199 -9.38 13.91 15.49
N ILE A 200 -9.41 14.10 14.19
CA ILE A 200 -9.80 13.05 13.22
C ILE A 200 -8.90 11.79 13.38
N SER A 201 -7.63 11.95 13.71
CA SER A 201 -6.73 10.80 13.90
C SER A 201 -7.14 9.90 15.08
N ASP A 202 -7.86 10.41 16.10
CA ASP A 202 -8.41 9.58 17.17
C ASP A 202 -9.43 8.57 16.61
N ILE A 203 -10.29 9.03 15.69
CA ILE A 203 -11.27 8.16 14.99
C ILE A 203 -10.54 7.14 14.11
N THR A 204 -9.50 7.57 13.39
CA THR A 204 -8.68 6.70 12.55
C THR A 204 -8.08 5.56 13.37
N ILE A 205 -7.40 5.90 14.46
CA ILE A 205 -6.72 4.94 15.35
C ILE A 205 -7.73 3.97 15.96
N GLU A 206 -8.85 4.47 16.42
CA GLU A 206 -9.90 3.63 17.04
C GLU A 206 -10.52 2.67 16.03
N ARG A 207 -10.78 3.11 14.79
CA ARG A 207 -11.26 2.21 13.74
C ARG A 207 -10.26 1.10 13.45
N VAL A 208 -8.98 1.42 13.35
CA VAL A 208 -7.93 0.43 13.09
C VAL A 208 -7.91 -0.61 14.21
N LYS A 209 -7.99 -0.20 15.48
CA LYS A 209 -8.06 -1.10 16.63
C LYS A 209 -9.28 -2.04 16.56
N ARG A 210 -10.46 -1.49 16.29
CA ARG A 210 -11.71 -2.28 16.21
C ARG A 210 -11.69 -3.23 15.01
N ALA A 211 -11.17 -2.80 13.87
CA ALA A 211 -11.00 -3.65 12.70
C ALA A 211 -10.05 -4.82 13.01
N ALA A 212 -8.90 -4.55 13.59
CA ALA A 212 -7.93 -5.58 14.01
C ALA A 212 -8.54 -6.59 14.97
N GLN A 213 -9.28 -6.13 15.99
CA GLN A 213 -9.98 -7.00 16.94
C GLN A 213 -11.01 -7.88 16.24
N LYS A 214 -11.82 -7.32 15.36
CA LYS A 214 -12.84 -8.07 14.60
C LYS A 214 -12.21 -9.12 13.70
N ILE A 215 -11.16 -8.77 12.97
CA ILE A 215 -10.43 -9.69 12.09
C ILE A 215 -9.80 -10.82 12.93
N SER A 216 -9.17 -10.50 14.06
CA SER A 216 -8.60 -11.49 14.97
C SER A 216 -9.64 -12.49 15.51
N GLN A 217 -10.87 -12.04 15.80
CA GLN A 217 -11.95 -12.91 16.26
C GLN A 217 -12.48 -13.84 15.15
N LEU A 218 -12.45 -13.39 13.91
CA LEU A 218 -12.96 -14.15 12.76
C LEU A 218 -11.91 -15.07 12.14
N SER A 219 -10.64 -14.70 12.26
CA SER A 219 -9.52 -15.47 11.73
C SER A 219 -9.18 -16.64 12.65
N LYS A 220 -8.95 -17.81 12.04
CA LYS A 220 -8.40 -18.98 12.74
C LYS A 220 -6.86 -18.99 12.71
N ASP A 221 -6.24 -18.04 12.04
CA ASP A 221 -4.79 -17.93 11.89
C ASP A 221 -4.21 -17.17 13.07
N SER A 222 -3.44 -17.85 13.89
CA SER A 222 -2.76 -17.28 15.06
C SER A 222 -1.48 -16.51 14.70
N GLY A 223 -1.03 -16.59 13.43
CA GLY A 223 0.19 -15.92 12.96
C GLY A 223 -0.07 -14.59 12.25
N LEU A 224 -1.32 -14.13 12.20
CA LEU A 224 -1.67 -12.88 11.52
C LEU A 224 -1.18 -11.67 12.32
N ASP A 225 -0.31 -10.87 11.70
CA ASP A 225 0.12 -9.58 12.26
C ASP A 225 -0.95 -8.51 11.98
N LEU A 226 -1.58 -8.04 13.06
CA LEU A 226 -2.56 -6.95 13.08
C LEU A 226 -2.07 -5.76 13.91
N GLY A 227 -0.79 -5.78 14.28
CA GLY A 227 -0.16 -4.70 15.04
C GLY A 227 0.06 -3.44 14.21
N PHE A 228 0.10 -2.30 14.91
CA PHE A 228 0.51 -1.03 14.30
C PHE A 228 1.11 -0.12 15.37
N LYS A 229 1.90 0.84 14.90
CA LYS A 229 2.51 1.88 15.74
C LYS A 229 1.90 3.23 15.38
N VAL A 230 1.79 4.10 16.37
CA VAL A 230 1.30 5.48 16.18
C VAL A 230 2.44 6.44 16.50
N TYR A 231 2.68 7.38 15.60
CA TYR A 231 3.69 8.41 15.74
C TYR A 231 3.06 9.77 15.56
N THR A 232 3.53 10.75 16.30
CA THR A 232 3.19 12.15 16.11
C THR A 232 4.35 12.87 15.43
N LEU A 233 4.08 13.52 14.29
CA LEU A 233 5.03 14.39 13.65
C LEU A 233 5.03 15.75 14.38
N GLN A 234 6.19 16.20 14.76
CA GLN A 234 6.40 17.53 15.33
C GLN A 234 7.26 18.36 14.37
N ASP A 235 7.07 19.66 14.38
CA ASP A 235 7.91 20.56 13.60
C ASP A 235 9.36 20.41 14.02
N LYS A 236 10.26 20.34 13.01
CA LYS A 236 11.69 20.37 13.28
C LYS A 236 12.02 21.70 13.91
N VAL A 237 12.59 21.67 15.10
CA VAL A 237 13.00 22.86 15.80
C VAL A 237 14.03 23.63 14.97
N GLN A 238 13.72 24.86 14.61
CA GLN A 238 14.64 25.72 13.86
C GLN A 238 15.62 26.39 14.81
N ILE A 239 16.88 26.44 14.40
CA ILE A 239 17.90 27.26 15.11
C ILE A 239 17.57 28.72 14.80
N ILE A 240 17.02 29.43 15.77
CA ILE A 240 16.83 30.88 15.64
C ILE A 240 18.15 31.54 16.04
N ASN A 241 18.80 32.15 15.07
CA ASN A 241 19.97 32.98 15.29
C ASN A 241 19.49 34.39 15.75
N ASP A 242 19.18 34.57 17.01
CA ASP A 242 19.12 35.89 17.58
C ASP A 242 20.53 36.34 17.91
N LYS A 243 20.86 37.58 17.60
CA LYS A 243 22.21 38.10 17.48
C LYS A 243 23.09 38.03 18.73
N GLU A 244 22.61 37.48 19.84
CA GLU A 244 23.36 37.45 21.13
C GLU A 244 23.39 36.09 21.84
N GLU A 245 22.58 35.06 21.46
CA GLU A 245 22.71 33.74 22.05
C GLU A 245 22.33 32.66 21.02
N ILE A 246 23.22 31.68 20.83
CA ILE A 246 22.89 30.42 20.12
C ILE A 246 22.13 29.56 21.12
N THR A 247 20.81 29.62 21.09
CA THR A 247 19.99 28.71 21.88
C THR A 247 19.89 27.40 21.14
N LEU A 248 20.63 26.39 21.56
CA LEU A 248 20.39 25.00 21.19
C LEU A 248 19.02 24.61 21.74
N PHE A 249 18.14 24.20 20.84
CA PHE A 249 16.76 23.91 21.21
C PHE A 249 16.69 22.72 22.16
N ASN A 250 16.05 22.98 23.28
CA ASN A 250 15.78 21.99 24.29
C ASN A 250 14.73 20.97 23.76
N ARG A 251 15.18 19.76 23.55
CA ARG A 251 14.31 18.58 23.28
C ARG A 251 13.71 18.02 24.59
N SER A 252 13.49 18.87 25.58
CA SER A 252 13.03 18.46 26.92
C SER A 252 11.73 17.72 26.95
N ASP A 253 10.91 17.87 25.90
CA ASP A 253 9.57 17.27 25.82
C ASP A 253 9.61 15.84 25.27
N LEU A 254 10.74 15.40 24.69
CA LEU A 254 10.87 14.05 24.17
C LEU A 254 11.36 13.08 25.23
N THR A 255 10.73 11.92 25.28
CA THR A 255 11.25 10.84 26.11
C THR A 255 12.60 10.35 25.57
N PRO A 256 13.47 9.73 26.38
CA PRO A 256 14.73 9.14 25.89
C PRO A 256 14.51 8.13 24.76
N PHE A 257 13.39 7.40 24.77
CA PHE A 257 13.01 6.49 23.67
C PHE A 257 12.70 7.27 22.39
N ASP A 258 11.95 8.36 22.45
CA ASP A 258 11.64 9.18 21.28
C ASP A 258 12.91 9.84 20.71
N LYS A 259 13.84 10.28 21.56
CA LYS A 259 15.15 10.78 21.15
C LYS A 259 15.93 9.71 20.38
N ALA A 260 16.01 8.49 20.93
CA ALA A 260 16.68 7.36 20.28
C ALA A 260 16.00 6.96 18.95
N LEU A 261 14.68 7.02 18.87
CA LEU A 261 13.95 6.76 17.64
C LEU A 261 14.27 7.82 16.57
N ASN A 262 14.25 9.10 16.93
CA ASN A 262 14.61 10.17 16.00
C ASN A 262 16.06 10.05 15.53
N LEU A 263 16.98 9.73 16.43
CA LEU A 263 18.38 9.48 16.10
C LEU A 263 18.52 8.30 15.14
N ALA A 264 17.81 7.20 15.37
CA ALA A 264 17.81 6.04 14.49
C ALA A 264 17.28 6.37 13.08
N LEU A 265 16.20 7.15 12.98
CA LEU A 265 15.66 7.62 11.70
C LEU A 265 16.66 8.52 10.95
N GLN A 266 17.35 9.41 11.62
CA GLN A 266 18.40 10.26 11.01
C GLN A 266 19.58 9.42 10.50
N CYS A 267 19.85 8.28 11.13
CA CYS A 267 20.88 7.32 10.71
C CYS A 267 20.40 6.30 9.67
N GLY A 268 19.22 6.50 9.06
CA GLY A 268 18.71 5.69 7.97
C GLY A 268 17.94 4.44 8.39
N LYS A 269 17.64 4.27 9.67
CA LYS A 269 16.72 3.22 10.13
C LYS A 269 15.28 3.60 9.80
N THR A 270 14.42 2.59 9.68
CA THR A 270 13.01 2.77 9.31
C THR A 270 12.07 2.49 10.48
N LEU A 271 10.86 3.04 10.44
CA LEU A 271 9.89 2.94 11.54
C LEU A 271 9.40 1.51 11.83
N ASN A 272 9.47 0.61 10.86
CA ASN A 272 9.11 -0.80 11.01
C ASN A 272 10.19 -1.62 11.75
N GLN A 273 11.43 -1.14 11.79
CA GLN A 273 12.50 -1.80 12.53
C GLN A 273 12.30 -1.65 14.05
N ALA A 274 12.64 -2.70 14.79
CA ALA A 274 12.50 -2.69 16.24
C ALA A 274 13.67 -1.93 16.88
N LEU A 275 13.36 -1.00 17.76
CA LEU A 275 14.32 -0.31 18.61
C LEU A 275 14.31 -0.99 19.99
N GLU A 276 15.35 -1.74 20.30
CA GLU A 276 15.50 -2.50 21.54
C GLU A 276 16.10 -1.62 22.64
N ILE A 277 15.55 -1.73 23.84
CA ILE A 277 16.11 -1.05 25.03
C ILE A 277 17.25 -1.93 25.59
N ILE A 278 18.46 -1.44 25.49
CA ILE A 278 19.65 -2.12 26.06
C ILE A 278 19.89 -1.64 27.50
N ILE A 279 19.92 -0.33 27.71
CA ILE A 279 19.96 0.30 29.02
C ILE A 279 18.84 1.33 29.03
N LYS A 280 17.93 1.17 29.97
CA LYS A 280 16.75 2.04 30.07
C LYS A 280 17.17 3.50 30.12
N ASP A 281 16.50 4.31 29.30
CA ASP A 281 16.67 5.75 29.17
C ASP A 281 18.06 6.24 28.67
N LYS A 282 18.98 5.33 28.32
CA LYS A 282 20.34 5.66 27.94
C LYS A 282 20.81 5.08 26.61
N LEU A 283 20.62 3.77 26.40
CA LEU A 283 21.19 3.04 25.26
C LEU A 283 20.16 2.14 24.61
N TYR A 284 20.07 2.29 23.30
CA TYR A 284 19.13 1.52 22.46
C TYR A 284 19.88 0.85 21.32
N LYS A 285 19.31 -0.23 20.77
CA LYS A 285 19.86 -0.95 19.62
C LYS A 285 18.81 -1.13 18.55
N CYS A 286 19.20 -0.94 17.31
CA CYS A 286 18.43 -1.32 16.15
C CYS A 286 19.37 -2.03 15.17
N GLU A 287 19.14 -3.32 14.94
CA GLU A 287 19.95 -4.18 14.08
C GLU A 287 21.47 -4.11 14.40
N ASP A 288 22.23 -3.49 13.51
CA ASP A 288 23.70 -3.37 13.54
C ASP A 288 24.21 -2.07 14.16
N ALA A 289 23.35 -1.32 14.84
CA ALA A 289 23.69 -0.01 15.39
C ALA A 289 23.18 0.20 16.82
N TYR A 290 23.99 0.90 17.61
CA TYR A 290 23.64 1.43 18.93
C TYR A 290 23.34 2.93 18.85
N PHE A 291 22.33 3.35 19.58
CA PHE A 291 21.88 4.74 19.72
C PHE A 291 21.99 5.13 21.18
N CYS A 292 22.96 5.95 21.49
CA CYS A 292 23.28 6.35 22.86
C CYS A 292 22.77 7.79 23.10
N ILE A 293 21.80 7.91 24.01
CA ILE A 293 21.20 9.18 24.40
C ILE A 293 21.93 9.77 25.61
N VAL A 294 22.29 8.92 26.56
CA VAL A 294 23.10 9.31 27.72
C VAL A 294 24.35 8.44 27.76
N CYS A 295 25.52 9.09 27.56
CA CYS A 295 26.80 8.42 27.49
C CYS A 295 27.52 8.47 28.82
N ASP A 296 27.00 7.76 29.82
CA ASP A 296 27.64 7.60 31.14
C ASP A 296 28.55 6.37 31.21
N GLU A 297 29.16 6.13 32.38
CA GLU A 297 30.07 5.01 32.59
C GLU A 297 29.44 3.64 32.27
N GLU A 298 28.18 3.43 32.66
CA GLU A 298 27.43 2.20 32.37
C GLU A 298 27.26 1.95 30.87
N ALA A 299 26.88 2.99 30.12
CA ALA A 299 26.75 2.93 28.67
C ALA A 299 28.10 2.68 27.99
N GLN A 300 29.17 3.33 28.45
CA GLN A 300 30.53 3.14 27.94
C GLN A 300 31.03 1.70 28.16
N GLU A 301 30.86 1.16 29.37
CA GLU A 301 31.25 -0.23 29.69
C GLU A 301 30.49 -1.24 28.82
N TYR A 302 29.23 -0.98 28.52
CA TYR A 302 28.45 -1.85 27.64
C TYR A 302 28.96 -1.75 26.20
N LEU A 303 29.11 -0.53 25.68
CA LEU A 303 29.59 -0.28 24.32
C LEU A 303 31.00 -0.82 24.09
N ALA A 304 31.87 -0.82 25.11
CA ALA A 304 33.21 -1.38 25.02
C ALA A 304 33.23 -2.86 24.63
N LYS A 305 32.15 -3.56 24.86
CA LYS A 305 31.97 -4.99 24.48
C LYS A 305 31.48 -5.17 23.04
N SER A 306 31.07 -4.11 22.36
CA SER A 306 30.58 -4.15 20.98
C SER A 306 31.73 -4.45 20.01
N LYS A 307 31.45 -5.23 18.96
CA LYS A 307 32.48 -5.70 18.03
C LYS A 307 32.43 -5.00 16.67
N ASN A 308 31.28 -4.98 16.04
CA ASN A 308 31.13 -4.51 14.66
C ASN A 308 30.03 -3.47 14.49
N GLU A 309 29.21 -3.26 15.52
CA GLU A 309 28.08 -2.36 15.45
C GLU A 309 28.54 -0.90 15.37
N MET A 310 27.82 -0.09 14.60
CA MET A 310 27.96 1.37 14.58
C MET A 310 27.43 1.94 15.88
N ILE A 311 28.03 3.03 16.35
CA ILE A 311 27.63 3.72 17.58
C ILE A 311 27.30 5.16 17.20
N PHE A 312 26.05 5.57 17.46
CA PHE A 312 25.58 6.91 17.23
C PHE A 312 25.28 7.59 18.57
N LEU A 313 25.88 8.76 18.79
CA LEU A 313 25.63 9.59 19.97
C LEU A 313 24.70 10.73 19.60
N ASP A 314 23.76 11.05 20.46
CA ASP A 314 22.90 12.23 20.31
C ASP A 314 23.70 13.51 20.63
N GLY A 315 24.03 14.28 19.61
CA GLY A 315 24.81 15.52 19.74
C GLY A 315 24.03 16.69 20.33
N TYR A 316 22.74 16.54 20.55
CA TYR A 316 21.91 17.56 21.21
C TYR A 316 21.89 17.41 22.75
N GLU A 317 22.39 16.30 23.27
CA GLU A 317 22.54 16.08 24.70
C GLU A 317 23.95 16.48 25.15
N GLU A 318 24.11 16.74 26.46
CA GLU A 318 25.43 16.97 27.03
C GLU A 318 26.27 15.68 26.94
N ILE A 319 27.28 15.73 26.09
CA ILE A 319 28.25 14.65 25.97
C ILE A 319 29.46 15.02 26.86
N ASP A 320 29.74 14.19 27.86
CA ASP A 320 30.98 14.33 28.60
C ASP A 320 32.17 14.17 27.66
N LEU A 321 33.03 15.18 27.61
CA LEU A 321 34.19 15.22 26.72
C LEU A 321 35.14 14.03 26.98
N GLU A 322 35.36 13.65 28.23
CA GLU A 322 36.22 12.54 28.60
C GLU A 322 35.62 11.23 28.11
N ALA A 323 34.32 11.02 28.30
CA ALA A 323 33.58 9.90 27.79
C ALA A 323 33.68 9.82 26.26
N PHE A 324 33.47 10.92 25.55
CA PHE A 324 33.60 10.98 24.10
C PHE A 324 35.01 10.61 23.62
N LEU A 325 36.05 11.17 24.25
CA LEU A 325 37.43 10.90 23.86
C LEU A 325 37.81 9.41 24.07
N ASN A 326 37.35 8.82 25.16
CA ASN A 326 37.55 7.38 25.44
C ASN A 326 36.86 6.49 24.40
N LEU A 327 35.60 6.81 24.09
CA LEU A 327 34.88 6.07 23.02
C LEU A 327 35.51 6.28 21.65
N ASN A 328 35.88 7.51 21.32
CA ASN A 328 36.49 7.82 20.02
C ASN A 328 37.86 7.13 19.86
N ALA A 329 38.65 7.04 20.91
CA ALA A 329 39.91 6.29 20.88
C ALA A 329 39.69 4.79 20.64
N SER A 330 38.59 4.24 21.17
CA SER A 330 38.27 2.79 21.09
C SER A 330 37.57 2.42 19.78
N PHE A 331 36.67 3.25 19.28
CA PHE A 331 35.76 2.88 18.17
C PHE A 331 36.03 3.61 16.85
N LYS A 332 36.75 4.75 16.86
CA LYS A 332 37.17 5.48 15.66
C LYS A 332 36.03 5.63 14.61
N GLU A 333 36.17 4.95 13.46
CA GLU A 333 35.24 5.04 12.35
C GLU A 333 33.83 4.48 12.63
N ARG A 334 33.64 3.74 13.73
CA ARG A 334 32.32 3.21 14.13
C ARG A 334 31.55 4.15 15.04
N LEU A 335 32.14 5.24 15.48
CA LEU A 335 31.51 6.26 16.34
C LEU A 335 31.14 7.48 15.51
N SER A 336 29.91 7.95 15.63
CA SER A 336 29.41 9.17 15.00
C SER A 336 28.56 9.96 15.98
N VAL A 337 28.74 11.29 15.99
CA VAL A 337 27.83 12.20 16.70
C VAL A 337 26.88 12.79 15.67
N VAL A 338 25.58 12.75 15.97
CA VAL A 338 24.52 13.15 15.06
C VAL A 338 23.74 14.30 15.67
N TYR A 339 23.51 15.36 14.86
CA TYR A 339 22.83 16.58 15.26
C TYR A 339 21.53 16.78 14.50
#